data_5b5dccc4e4bf6fcde0fc895fe7ce32a2
#
_entry.id   5b5dccc4e4bf6fcde0fc895fe7ce32a2
#
_cell.length_a   1.000
_cell.length_b   1.000
_cell.length_c   1.000
_cell.angle_alpha   90.00
_cell.angle_beta   90.00
_cell.angle_gamma   90.00
#
_symmetry.space_group_name_H-M   'P 1'
#
loop_
_entity.id
_entity.type
_entity.pdbx_description
1 polymer ?
#
loop_
_entity_poly.entity_id
_entity_poly.type
_entity_poly.pdbx_seq_one_letter_code
_entity_poly.pdbx_strand_id
1 'polypeptide(L)'
;MIDLEVNTSVEDIYQYFLANSQSFQLLEYMFFNEGLPIYRTIENLYFSSANLYRLGRNITKVLSSQFQIELSFTPSEIRGNEIDIRYFFAQYFSERYYFLDWPFPDLPEEDLTEFADFFYKITNYPMRFSIYRMYKLMIAISIHRVKNGHFIDLPNHFYKEYYPLLKSIPNFQETLAYFSKHFGLEMTPDTIAQIFISFLQNDIFLDPQEFFNSLEDNSQARYSYQLLSQILERLSKQYKITFTNHDELIWHLHNTAFFERQEIFSTPILFEQKALTIKKFEVYFPDFMGSARQELAQYRQAIGQHDHPEQLEHLMYTILTHAENLSTQLLENRPPIKVLIISNFDHAISLTFVDMLSYYCNNRFTFDIWDELKTSPEILNQTDYDIIVSNFYISGITKKFICRNHLSIMNLVNHLNTLSNEIHLSNTL
;
A
#
# COMPACT_ATOMS: atom_id res chain seq x y z
N MET A 1 -4.91 23.68 20.82
CA MET A 1 -5.57 23.68 19.49
C MET A 1 -4.42 23.74 18.49
N ILE A 2 -4.27 22.75 17.64
CA ILE A 2 -3.24 22.74 16.59
C ILE A 2 -3.88 23.47 15.42
N ASP A 3 -3.33 24.61 15.04
CA ASP A 3 -3.76 25.39 13.87
C ASP A 3 -2.98 24.84 12.67
N LEU A 4 -3.68 24.15 11.78
CA LEU A 4 -3.07 23.57 10.57
C LEU A 4 -3.37 24.48 9.39
N GLU A 5 -2.38 24.73 8.57
CA GLU A 5 -2.58 25.44 7.30
C GLU A 5 -3.53 24.62 6.39
N VAL A 6 -4.27 25.32 5.53
CA VAL A 6 -5.32 24.74 4.68
C VAL A 6 -4.83 23.56 3.81
N ASN A 7 -3.54 23.51 3.51
CA ASN A 7 -2.92 22.51 2.66
C ASN A 7 -2.09 21.47 3.44
N THR A 8 -2.18 21.44 4.77
CA THR A 8 -1.44 20.46 5.59
C THR A 8 -2.07 19.07 5.44
N SER A 9 -1.26 18.10 5.05
CA SER A 9 -1.63 16.69 4.99
C SER A 9 -1.34 15.97 6.32
N VAL A 10 -1.86 14.77 6.48
CA VAL A 10 -1.51 13.90 7.63
C VAL A 10 -0.04 13.51 7.57
N GLU A 11 0.48 13.30 6.39
CA GLU A 11 1.88 12.98 6.11
C GLU A 11 2.82 14.10 6.62
N ASP A 12 2.48 15.37 6.43
CA ASP A 12 3.26 16.52 6.95
C ASP A 12 3.40 16.46 8.47
N ILE A 13 2.33 16.03 9.16
CA ILE A 13 2.33 15.86 10.62
C ILE A 13 3.28 14.73 11.02
N TYR A 14 3.21 13.58 10.35
CA TYR A 14 4.12 12.46 10.63
C TYR A 14 5.58 12.82 10.36
N GLN A 15 5.87 13.49 9.26
CA GLN A 15 7.22 13.99 8.96
C GLN A 15 7.75 14.93 10.03
N TYR A 16 6.90 15.86 10.50
CA TYR A 16 7.27 16.75 11.60
C TYR A 16 7.67 15.98 12.86
N PHE A 17 6.91 14.93 13.23
CA PHE A 17 7.24 14.09 14.37
C PHE A 17 8.53 13.29 14.16
N LEU A 18 8.72 12.72 12.98
CA LEU A 18 9.97 12.00 12.64
C LEU A 18 11.18 12.94 12.69
N ALA A 19 11.03 14.17 12.17
CA ALA A 19 12.09 15.18 12.17
C ALA A 19 12.49 15.65 13.58
N ASN A 20 11.52 15.83 14.46
CA ASN A 20 11.71 16.53 15.74
C ASN A 20 11.78 15.59 16.94
N SER A 21 11.55 14.31 16.78
CA SER A 21 11.69 13.33 17.84
C SER A 21 13.17 13.03 18.13
N GLN A 22 13.58 13.19 19.36
CA GLN A 22 14.94 12.85 19.79
C GLN A 22 15.34 11.39 19.50
N SER A 23 14.40 10.47 19.56
CA SER A 23 14.63 9.07 19.23
C SER A 23 14.98 8.86 17.77
N PHE A 24 14.23 9.50 16.88
CA PHE A 24 14.50 9.40 15.43
C PHE A 24 15.74 10.19 15.02
N GLN A 25 16.02 11.34 15.65
CA GLN A 25 17.27 12.07 15.45
C GLN A 25 18.49 11.22 15.86
N LEU A 26 18.41 10.50 16.98
CA LEU A 26 19.47 9.59 17.40
C LEU A 26 19.66 8.44 16.40
N LEU A 27 18.57 7.83 15.96
CA LEU A 27 18.58 6.72 15.02
C LEU A 27 19.20 7.11 13.68
N GLU A 28 18.77 8.24 13.11
CA GLU A 28 19.31 8.78 11.86
C GLU A 28 20.77 9.20 11.98
N TYR A 29 21.12 9.85 13.09
CA TYR A 29 22.50 10.22 13.35
C TYR A 29 23.41 8.98 13.42
N MET A 30 22.98 7.93 14.11
CA MET A 30 23.73 6.67 14.20
C MET A 30 23.91 6.00 12.85
N PHE A 31 22.87 6.03 11.98
CA PHE A 31 22.97 5.46 10.65
C PHE A 31 24.07 6.13 9.80
N PHE A 32 24.13 7.46 9.81
CA PHE A 32 25.12 8.20 9.01
C PHE A 32 26.51 8.30 9.65
N ASN A 33 26.64 8.00 10.95
CA ASN A 33 27.86 8.25 11.71
C ASN A 33 28.30 7.02 12.52
N GLU A 34 28.14 5.82 11.97
CA GLU A 34 28.60 4.58 12.59
C GLU A 34 30.13 4.60 12.86
N GLY A 35 30.55 3.92 13.90
CA GLY A 35 31.95 3.84 14.32
C GLY A 35 32.48 5.08 15.04
N LEU A 36 31.75 6.20 15.04
CA LEU A 36 32.19 7.39 15.77
C LEU A 36 32.09 7.17 17.29
N PRO A 37 33.03 7.76 18.06
CA PRO A 37 32.97 7.71 19.52
C PRO A 37 31.70 8.36 20.05
N ILE A 38 31.09 7.74 21.07
CA ILE A 38 29.81 8.15 21.64
C ILE A 38 29.74 9.62 22.08
N TYR A 39 30.87 10.21 22.50
CA TYR A 39 30.91 11.62 22.88
C TYR A 39 30.56 12.56 21.72
N ARG A 40 30.86 12.17 20.47
CA ARG A 40 30.45 12.91 19.27
C ARG A 40 28.95 12.93 19.09
N THR A 41 28.28 11.81 19.35
CA THR A 41 26.82 11.73 19.33
C THR A 41 26.21 12.66 20.38
N ILE A 42 26.80 12.69 21.58
CA ILE A 42 26.38 13.57 22.67
C ILE A 42 26.53 15.06 22.28
N GLU A 43 27.69 15.43 21.75
CA GLU A 43 27.98 16.81 21.32
C GLU A 43 27.06 17.27 20.19
N ASN A 44 26.94 16.47 19.12
CA ASN A 44 26.22 16.87 17.90
C ASN A 44 24.71 16.91 18.10
N LEU A 45 24.15 16.04 18.93
CA LEU A 45 22.71 16.01 19.20
C LEU A 45 22.33 16.80 20.47
N TYR A 46 23.30 17.41 21.15
CA TYR A 46 23.10 18.16 22.41
C TYR A 46 22.40 17.31 23.49
N PHE A 47 22.75 16.03 23.58
CA PHE A 47 22.17 15.12 24.56
C PHE A 47 23.04 15.06 25.83
N SER A 48 22.42 14.75 26.97
CA SER A 48 23.17 14.25 28.12
C SER A 48 23.45 12.75 27.95
N SER A 49 24.53 12.24 28.51
CA SER A 49 24.84 10.80 28.48
C SER A 49 23.68 9.95 29.02
N ALA A 50 23.02 10.38 30.10
CA ALA A 50 21.88 9.69 30.67
C ALA A 50 20.70 9.64 29.72
N ASN A 51 20.40 10.75 29.01
CA ASN A 51 19.33 10.81 28.01
C ASN A 51 19.63 9.90 26.81
N LEU A 52 20.86 9.92 26.31
CA LEU A 52 21.28 9.08 25.19
C LEU A 52 21.09 7.58 25.49
N TYR A 53 21.59 7.10 26.64
CA TYR A 53 21.41 5.70 27.01
C TYR A 53 19.96 5.32 27.28
N ARG A 54 19.15 6.24 27.80
CA ARG A 54 17.72 6.04 28.01
C ARG A 54 16.98 5.91 26.67
N LEU A 55 17.24 6.83 25.73
CA LEU A 55 16.67 6.80 24.38
C LEU A 55 17.09 5.52 23.64
N GLY A 56 18.39 5.20 23.65
CA GLY A 56 18.91 4.00 23.01
C GLY A 56 18.25 2.71 23.49
N ARG A 57 18.08 2.55 24.81
CA ARG A 57 17.35 1.38 25.36
C ARG A 57 15.90 1.31 24.91
N ASN A 58 15.22 2.45 24.86
CA ASN A 58 13.83 2.50 24.40
C ASN A 58 13.72 2.14 22.91
N ILE A 59 14.60 2.69 22.07
CA ILE A 59 14.66 2.39 20.64
C ILE A 59 14.98 0.91 20.44
N THR A 60 16.05 0.38 21.06
CA THR A 60 16.41 -1.04 20.95
C THR A 60 15.27 -1.95 21.37
N LYS A 61 14.54 -1.62 22.44
CA LYS A 61 13.39 -2.44 22.86
C LYS A 61 12.33 -2.57 21.79
N VAL A 62 12.03 -1.50 21.04
CA VAL A 62 11.05 -1.52 19.94
C VAL A 62 11.63 -2.21 18.72
N LEU A 63 12.83 -1.82 18.31
CA LEU A 63 13.48 -2.36 17.12
C LEU A 63 13.80 -3.86 17.25
N SER A 64 14.24 -4.34 18.42
CA SER A 64 14.51 -5.76 18.62
C SER A 64 13.25 -6.62 18.59
N SER A 65 12.11 -6.08 19.03
CA SER A 65 10.85 -6.82 19.02
C SER A 65 10.17 -6.89 17.64
N GLN A 66 10.34 -5.87 16.81
CA GLN A 66 9.68 -5.77 15.51
C GLN A 66 10.60 -6.09 14.32
N PHE A 67 11.88 -5.70 14.43
CA PHE A 67 12.82 -5.76 13.31
C PHE A 67 14.09 -6.58 13.60
N GLN A 68 14.25 -7.11 14.82
CA GLN A 68 15.46 -7.80 15.26
C GLN A 68 16.73 -6.93 15.13
N ILE A 69 16.59 -5.63 15.33
CA ILE A 69 17.66 -4.62 15.25
C ILE A 69 17.97 -4.08 16.65
N GLU A 70 19.25 -3.85 16.92
CA GLU A 70 19.74 -3.30 18.19
C GLU A 70 20.71 -2.13 17.96
N LEU A 71 20.72 -1.17 18.89
CA LEU A 71 21.69 -0.10 18.90
C LEU A 71 22.82 -0.43 19.89
N SER A 72 24.07 -0.37 19.42
CA SER A 72 25.28 -0.44 20.24
C SER A 72 25.90 0.96 20.35
N PHE A 73 26.47 1.27 21.53
CA PHE A 73 27.17 2.53 21.77
C PHE A 73 28.66 2.36 22.01
N THR A 74 29.16 1.11 21.93
CA THR A 74 30.59 0.81 22.12
C THR A 74 30.97 -0.41 21.28
N PRO A 75 31.36 -0.20 20.02
CA PRO A 75 31.30 1.05 19.23
C PRO A 75 29.87 1.52 18.93
N SER A 76 29.74 2.78 18.45
CA SER A 76 28.44 3.30 17.98
C SER A 76 28.07 2.64 16.65
N GLU A 77 27.13 1.72 16.67
CA GLU A 77 26.71 0.96 15.47
C GLU A 77 25.31 0.41 15.59
N ILE A 78 24.72 0.08 14.44
CA ILE A 78 23.42 -0.58 14.34
C ILE A 78 23.66 -2.06 14.03
N ARG A 79 23.18 -2.95 14.91
CA ARG A 79 23.39 -4.39 14.86
C ARG A 79 22.09 -5.12 14.53
N GLY A 80 22.22 -6.21 13.78
CA GLY A 80 21.11 -7.07 13.39
C GLY A 80 21.39 -7.76 12.07
N ASN A 81 20.34 -8.36 11.49
CA ASN A 81 20.44 -8.85 10.12
C ASN A 81 20.53 -7.66 9.16
N GLU A 82 21.53 -7.65 8.30
CA GLU A 82 21.81 -6.50 7.42
C GLU A 82 20.68 -6.20 6.42
N ILE A 83 19.97 -7.22 5.93
CA ILE A 83 18.78 -7.04 5.09
C ILE A 83 17.67 -6.32 5.86
N ASP A 84 17.43 -6.70 7.11
CA ASP A 84 16.40 -6.10 7.96
C ASP A 84 16.73 -4.64 8.27
N ILE A 85 18.00 -4.35 8.53
CA ILE A 85 18.47 -2.98 8.73
C ILE A 85 18.20 -2.13 7.50
N ARG A 86 18.52 -2.63 6.29
CA ARG A 86 18.29 -1.91 5.04
C ARG A 86 16.80 -1.68 4.78
N TYR A 87 15.96 -2.67 5.00
CA TYR A 87 14.51 -2.54 4.85
C TYR A 87 13.90 -1.55 5.84
N PHE A 88 14.33 -1.62 7.10
CA PHE A 88 13.90 -0.67 8.12
C PHE A 88 14.23 0.77 7.74
N PHE A 89 15.48 1.03 7.33
CA PHE A 89 15.88 2.39 6.94
C PHE A 89 15.25 2.84 5.62
N ALA A 90 14.94 1.94 4.69
CA ALA A 90 14.19 2.29 3.49
C ALA A 90 12.79 2.78 3.86
N GLN A 91 12.10 2.09 4.78
CA GLN A 91 10.81 2.52 5.29
C GLN A 91 10.92 3.83 6.08
N TYR A 92 11.91 3.95 6.97
CA TYR A 92 12.15 5.16 7.75
C TYR A 92 12.39 6.38 6.87
N PHE A 93 13.32 6.31 5.92
CA PHE A 93 13.59 7.43 5.02
C PHE A 93 12.44 7.74 4.06
N SER A 94 11.68 6.74 3.65
CA SER A 94 10.47 6.93 2.84
C SER A 94 9.40 7.74 3.57
N GLU A 95 9.21 7.53 4.88
CA GLU A 95 8.27 8.27 5.70
C GLU A 95 8.81 9.61 6.21
N ARG A 96 10.13 9.69 6.46
CA ARG A 96 10.80 10.88 7.01
C ARG A 96 11.04 11.97 5.97
N TYR A 97 11.40 11.56 4.75
CA TYR A 97 11.75 12.46 3.66
C TYR A 97 10.71 12.36 2.55
N TYR A 98 10.03 13.46 2.31
CA TYR A 98 9.00 13.51 1.30
C TYR A 98 9.57 13.39 -0.12
N PHE A 99 8.70 13.29 -1.13
CA PHE A 99 9.10 13.04 -2.52
C PHE A 99 10.11 14.02 -3.11
N LEU A 100 10.21 15.22 -2.54
CA LEU A 100 11.12 16.26 -3.00
C LEU A 100 12.41 16.38 -2.17
N ASP A 101 12.48 15.69 -1.04
CA ASP A 101 13.63 15.73 -0.14
C ASP A 101 14.47 14.46 -0.30
N TRP A 102 15.81 14.63 -0.37
CA TRP A 102 16.74 13.52 -0.51
C TRP A 102 17.62 13.37 0.73
N PRO A 103 17.67 12.19 1.39
CA PRO A 103 18.34 12.02 2.68
C PRO A 103 19.87 11.84 2.62
N PHE A 104 20.48 11.64 1.44
CA PHE A 104 21.90 11.28 1.30
C PHE A 104 22.70 12.43 0.68
N PRO A 105 23.34 13.31 1.49
CA PRO A 105 24.11 14.43 0.95
C PRO A 105 25.34 14.00 0.14
N ASP A 106 25.94 12.85 0.50
CA ASP A 106 27.14 12.32 -0.17
C ASP A 106 26.84 11.41 -1.38
N LEU A 107 25.56 11.19 -1.67
CA LEU A 107 25.07 10.39 -2.80
C LEU A 107 23.96 11.20 -3.52
N PRO A 108 24.29 12.09 -4.45
CA PRO A 108 23.29 12.90 -5.16
C PRO A 108 22.22 12.04 -5.83
N GLU A 109 20.96 12.46 -5.74
CA GLU A 109 19.84 11.70 -6.31
C GLU A 109 19.96 11.52 -7.81
N GLU A 110 20.57 12.48 -8.51
CA GLU A 110 20.80 12.44 -9.95
C GLU A 110 21.73 11.27 -10.34
N ASP A 111 22.86 11.10 -9.64
CA ASP A 111 23.81 10.00 -9.89
C ASP A 111 23.16 8.63 -9.63
N LEU A 112 22.31 8.55 -8.60
CA LEU A 112 21.54 7.33 -8.30
C LEU A 112 20.43 7.08 -9.32
N THR A 113 19.86 8.11 -9.90
CA THR A 113 18.89 7.99 -10.99
C THR A 113 19.55 7.36 -12.21
N GLU A 114 20.73 7.85 -12.63
CA GLU A 114 21.49 7.26 -13.73
C GLU A 114 21.88 5.79 -13.47
N PHE A 115 22.31 5.49 -12.23
CA PHE A 115 22.66 4.12 -11.83
C PHE A 115 21.43 3.20 -11.80
N ALA A 116 20.32 3.66 -11.24
CA ALA A 116 19.08 2.91 -11.21
C ALA A 116 18.52 2.65 -12.62
N ASP A 117 18.56 3.65 -13.50
CA ASP A 117 18.11 3.54 -14.89
C ASP A 117 18.97 2.57 -15.69
N PHE A 118 20.27 2.52 -15.42
CA PHE A 118 21.15 1.56 -16.06
C PHE A 118 20.74 0.12 -15.75
N PHE A 119 20.45 -0.19 -14.49
CA PHE A 119 20.02 -1.51 -14.08
C PHE A 119 18.55 -1.79 -14.40
N TYR A 120 17.69 -0.78 -14.39
CA TYR A 120 16.30 -0.91 -14.79
C TYR A 120 16.14 -1.41 -16.22
N LYS A 121 16.96 -0.95 -17.14
CA LYS A 121 16.93 -1.40 -18.55
C LYS A 121 17.12 -2.91 -18.74
N ILE A 122 17.64 -3.60 -17.72
CA ILE A 122 17.86 -5.05 -17.75
C ILE A 122 16.60 -5.81 -17.34
N THR A 123 15.83 -5.26 -16.40
CA THR A 123 14.74 -5.97 -15.73
C THR A 123 13.39 -5.82 -16.42
N ASN A 124 13.23 -4.85 -17.36
CA ASN A 124 11.93 -4.50 -17.97
C ASN A 124 10.78 -4.28 -16.97
N TYR A 125 11.07 -4.11 -15.69
CA TYR A 125 10.05 -3.95 -14.66
C TYR A 125 9.31 -2.62 -14.85
N PRO A 126 7.95 -2.58 -14.89
CA PRO A 126 7.21 -1.34 -15.06
C PRO A 126 7.33 -0.44 -13.82
N MET A 127 8.39 0.32 -13.74
CA MET A 127 8.65 1.23 -12.61
C MET A 127 7.65 2.39 -12.62
N ARG A 128 6.81 2.44 -11.58
CA ARG A 128 5.98 3.60 -11.27
C ARG A 128 6.72 4.54 -10.32
N PHE A 129 6.33 5.79 -10.30
CA PHE A 129 7.01 6.85 -9.54
C PHE A 129 7.31 6.49 -8.06
N SER A 130 6.32 5.96 -7.33
CA SER A 130 6.48 5.58 -5.92
C SER A 130 7.46 4.41 -5.71
N ILE A 131 7.38 3.41 -6.58
CA ILE A 131 8.27 2.24 -6.57
C ILE A 131 9.69 2.67 -6.92
N TYR A 132 9.84 3.54 -7.91
CA TYR A 132 11.14 4.04 -8.37
C TYR A 132 11.88 4.82 -7.27
N ARG A 133 11.15 5.62 -6.47
CA ARG A 133 11.74 6.29 -5.33
C ARG A 133 12.24 5.30 -4.26
N MET A 134 11.42 4.32 -3.89
CA MET A 134 11.82 3.28 -2.92
C MET A 134 13.04 2.50 -3.44
N TYR A 135 13.07 2.20 -4.73
CA TYR A 135 14.20 1.55 -5.39
C TYR A 135 15.49 2.38 -5.25
N LYS A 136 15.45 3.69 -5.52
CA LYS A 136 16.60 4.59 -5.32
C LYS A 136 17.03 4.66 -3.86
N LEU A 137 16.09 4.75 -2.92
CA LEU A 137 16.40 4.74 -1.48
C LEU A 137 17.12 3.44 -1.06
N MET A 138 16.61 2.29 -1.50
CA MET A 138 17.25 1.00 -1.23
C MET A 138 18.67 0.91 -1.79
N ILE A 139 18.89 1.41 -3.00
CA ILE A 139 20.24 1.49 -3.61
C ILE A 139 21.14 2.40 -2.77
N ALA A 140 20.67 3.60 -2.40
CA ALA A 140 21.45 4.56 -1.61
C ALA A 140 21.83 3.98 -0.23
N ILE A 141 20.87 3.36 0.47
CA ILE A 141 21.10 2.68 1.74
C ILE A 141 22.12 1.57 1.57
N SER A 142 21.99 0.74 0.53
CA SER A 142 22.91 -0.36 0.27
C SER A 142 24.33 0.14 -0.02
N ILE A 143 24.51 1.18 -0.85
CA ILE A 143 25.80 1.80 -1.11
C ILE A 143 26.41 2.35 0.19
N HIS A 144 25.63 3.08 1.00
CA HIS A 144 26.09 3.63 2.28
C HIS A 144 26.55 2.52 3.22
N ARG A 145 25.75 1.46 3.38
CA ARG A 145 26.06 0.32 4.26
C ARG A 145 27.30 -0.44 3.79
N VAL A 146 27.42 -0.72 2.49
CA VAL A 146 28.59 -1.38 1.92
C VAL A 146 29.87 -0.54 2.09
N LYS A 147 29.81 0.79 1.91
CA LYS A 147 30.93 1.71 2.18
C LYS A 147 31.41 1.65 3.63
N ASN A 148 30.51 1.39 4.56
CA ASN A 148 30.80 1.26 5.99
C ASN A 148 31.17 -0.19 6.40
N GLY A 149 31.32 -1.12 5.44
CA GLY A 149 31.79 -2.47 5.68
C GLY A 149 30.70 -3.46 6.10
N HIS A 150 29.41 -3.13 5.91
CA HIS A 150 28.30 -4.01 6.21
C HIS A 150 27.88 -4.81 4.98
N PHE A 151 28.04 -6.13 5.06
CA PHE A 151 27.81 -7.04 3.95
C PHE A 151 26.73 -8.06 4.33
N ILE A 152 26.01 -8.53 3.31
CA ILE A 152 25.03 -9.63 3.38
C ILE A 152 25.69 -10.87 2.82
N ASP A 153 25.39 -12.04 3.39
CA ASP A 153 25.82 -13.31 2.81
C ASP A 153 25.12 -13.54 1.46
N LEU A 154 25.90 -13.51 0.38
CA LEU A 154 25.39 -13.62 -0.96
C LEU A 154 25.05 -15.06 -1.30
N PRO A 155 23.87 -15.33 -1.86
CA PRO A 155 23.53 -16.67 -2.31
C PRO A 155 24.31 -17.07 -3.56
N ASN A 156 24.70 -18.34 -3.65
CA ASN A 156 25.51 -18.85 -4.75
C ASN A 156 24.88 -18.71 -6.15
N HIS A 157 23.54 -18.61 -6.22
CA HIS A 157 22.83 -18.49 -7.48
C HIS A 157 23.03 -17.14 -8.15
N PHE A 158 23.32 -16.07 -7.38
CA PHE A 158 23.55 -14.72 -7.93
C PHE A 158 24.59 -14.75 -9.08
N TYR A 159 25.73 -15.41 -8.86
CA TYR A 159 26.81 -15.44 -9.86
C TYR A 159 26.46 -16.26 -11.10
N LYS A 160 25.53 -17.21 -10.98
CA LYS A 160 25.13 -18.09 -12.10
C LYS A 160 24.05 -17.44 -12.96
N GLU A 161 23.12 -16.75 -12.35
CA GLU A 161 21.91 -16.28 -13.01
C GLU A 161 21.99 -14.79 -13.39
N TYR A 162 22.35 -13.94 -12.46
CA TYR A 162 22.29 -12.48 -12.68
C TYR A 162 23.59 -11.88 -13.26
N TYR A 163 24.75 -12.37 -12.85
CA TYR A 163 26.01 -11.79 -13.32
C TYR A 163 26.24 -11.93 -14.84
N PRO A 164 25.87 -13.04 -15.51
CA PRO A 164 25.94 -13.13 -16.97
C PRO A 164 25.04 -12.10 -17.67
N LEU A 165 23.83 -11.83 -17.12
CA LEU A 165 22.92 -10.81 -17.65
C LEU A 165 23.54 -9.41 -17.56
N LEU A 166 24.14 -9.07 -16.42
CA LEU A 166 24.83 -7.80 -16.23
C LEU A 166 25.97 -7.61 -17.26
N LYS A 167 26.74 -8.66 -17.53
CA LYS A 167 27.81 -8.61 -18.53
C LYS A 167 27.35 -8.42 -19.96
N SER A 168 26.12 -8.78 -20.28
CA SER A 168 25.56 -8.62 -21.62
C SER A 168 25.21 -7.16 -21.97
N ILE A 169 25.26 -6.25 -20.97
CA ILE A 169 24.96 -4.83 -21.19
C ILE A 169 26.10 -4.18 -21.98
N PRO A 170 25.82 -3.44 -23.02
CA PRO A 170 26.83 -2.68 -23.76
C PRO A 170 27.58 -1.71 -22.81
N ASN A 171 28.89 -1.63 -22.96
CA ASN A 171 29.77 -0.76 -22.17
C ASN A 171 29.74 -1.02 -20.64
N PHE A 172 29.37 -2.21 -20.22
CA PHE A 172 29.22 -2.56 -18.81
C PHE A 172 30.43 -2.17 -17.96
N GLN A 173 31.65 -2.51 -18.40
CA GLN A 173 32.89 -2.21 -17.66
C GLN A 173 33.14 -0.71 -17.52
N GLU A 174 32.92 0.05 -18.60
CA GLU A 174 33.11 1.52 -18.60
C GLU A 174 32.10 2.17 -17.66
N THR A 175 30.84 1.71 -17.68
CA THR A 175 29.78 2.17 -16.79
C THR A 175 30.10 1.86 -15.33
N LEU A 176 30.61 0.67 -15.02
CA LEU A 176 31.04 0.35 -13.66
C LEU A 176 32.23 1.23 -13.20
N ALA A 177 33.17 1.50 -14.06
CA ALA A 177 34.30 2.40 -13.74
C ALA A 177 33.78 3.84 -13.46
N TYR A 178 32.82 4.31 -14.23
CA TYR A 178 32.17 5.60 -14.02
C TYR A 178 31.50 5.66 -12.62
N PHE A 179 30.62 4.71 -12.30
CA PHE A 179 29.94 4.68 -11.00
C PHE A 179 30.89 4.42 -9.83
N SER A 180 31.96 3.63 -10.01
CA SER A 180 32.99 3.45 -8.98
C SER A 180 33.63 4.78 -8.58
N LYS A 181 33.91 5.64 -9.55
CA LYS A 181 34.43 6.97 -9.28
C LYS A 181 33.42 7.90 -8.62
N HIS A 182 32.17 7.88 -9.08
CA HIS A 182 31.11 8.75 -8.56
C HIS A 182 30.73 8.39 -7.13
N PHE A 183 30.55 7.11 -6.85
CA PHE A 183 30.17 6.68 -5.49
C PHE A 183 31.38 6.48 -4.57
N GLY A 184 32.61 6.57 -5.05
CA GLY A 184 33.79 6.29 -4.23
C GLY A 184 33.79 4.86 -3.66
N LEU A 185 33.27 3.90 -4.43
CA LEU A 185 33.12 2.50 -4.08
C LEU A 185 33.44 1.65 -5.31
N GLU A 186 34.36 0.68 -5.18
CA GLU A 186 34.70 -0.20 -6.28
C GLU A 186 33.50 -1.06 -6.68
N MET A 187 33.01 -0.91 -7.91
CA MET A 187 31.87 -1.64 -8.46
C MET A 187 32.30 -3.00 -9.01
N THR A 188 32.62 -3.91 -8.12
CA THR A 188 32.83 -5.33 -8.45
C THR A 188 31.51 -6.07 -8.60
N PRO A 189 31.49 -7.29 -9.17
CA PRO A 189 30.31 -8.15 -9.16
C PRO A 189 29.72 -8.34 -7.76
N ASP A 190 30.55 -8.51 -6.75
CA ASP A 190 30.14 -8.65 -5.35
C ASP A 190 29.49 -7.37 -4.83
N THR A 191 30.08 -6.21 -5.12
CA THR A 191 29.51 -4.92 -4.74
C THR A 191 28.13 -4.71 -5.37
N ILE A 192 27.96 -5.04 -6.65
CA ILE A 192 26.68 -4.96 -7.34
C ILE A 192 25.67 -5.91 -6.69
N ALA A 193 26.07 -7.15 -6.40
CA ALA A 193 25.24 -8.09 -5.69
C ALA A 193 24.80 -7.55 -4.33
N GLN A 194 25.73 -6.98 -3.56
CA GLN A 194 25.43 -6.36 -2.28
C GLN A 194 24.45 -5.20 -2.37
N ILE A 195 24.48 -4.42 -3.45
CA ILE A 195 23.57 -3.30 -3.66
C ILE A 195 22.17 -3.79 -4.02
N PHE A 196 22.08 -4.81 -4.87
CA PHE A 196 20.80 -5.26 -5.44
C PHE A 196 20.19 -6.49 -4.77
N ILE A 197 20.84 -7.09 -3.76
CA ILE A 197 20.39 -8.34 -3.12
C ILE A 197 18.93 -8.29 -2.63
N SER A 198 18.49 -7.14 -2.19
CA SER A 198 17.10 -6.94 -1.74
C SER A 198 16.06 -7.14 -2.86
N PHE A 199 16.48 -7.09 -4.12
CA PHE A 199 15.64 -7.30 -5.31
C PHE A 199 15.89 -8.65 -5.98
N LEU A 200 16.90 -9.41 -5.52
CA LEU A 200 17.35 -10.67 -6.12
C LEU A 200 17.03 -11.84 -5.19
N GLN A 201 15.74 -12.00 -4.88
CA GLN A 201 15.25 -13.09 -4.03
C GLN A 201 14.83 -14.30 -4.88
N ASN A 202 14.92 -15.48 -4.29
CA ASN A 202 14.39 -16.70 -4.91
C ASN A 202 12.88 -16.60 -5.10
N ASP A 203 12.38 -17.18 -6.17
CA ASP A 203 10.95 -17.23 -6.50
C ASP A 203 10.25 -15.85 -6.63
N ILE A 204 11.02 -14.77 -6.77
CA ILE A 204 10.52 -13.45 -7.15
C ILE A 204 10.92 -13.17 -8.59
N PHE A 205 9.95 -12.81 -9.39
CA PHE A 205 10.12 -12.53 -10.80
C PHE A 205 9.92 -11.03 -11.05
N LEU A 206 10.98 -10.34 -11.45
CA LEU A 206 10.91 -8.89 -11.73
C LEU A 206 10.18 -8.60 -13.04
N ASP A 207 10.18 -9.54 -13.98
CA ASP A 207 9.46 -9.46 -15.25
C ASP A 207 8.30 -10.46 -15.27
N PRO A 208 7.05 -10.01 -15.58
CA PRO A 208 5.93 -10.91 -15.76
C PRO A 208 6.21 -12.03 -16.78
N GLN A 209 6.90 -11.73 -17.88
CA GLN A 209 7.21 -12.73 -18.91
C GLN A 209 8.17 -13.81 -18.38
N GLU A 210 9.11 -13.44 -17.54
CA GLU A 210 10.00 -14.38 -16.86
C GLU A 210 9.22 -15.32 -15.94
N PHE A 211 8.25 -14.79 -15.19
CA PHE A 211 7.34 -15.60 -14.37
C PHE A 211 6.60 -16.65 -15.21
N PHE A 212 5.98 -16.24 -16.31
CA PHE A 212 5.22 -17.17 -17.16
C PHE A 212 6.11 -18.20 -17.86
N ASN A 213 7.31 -17.82 -18.28
CA ASN A 213 8.27 -18.75 -18.85
C ASN A 213 8.75 -19.76 -17.82
N SER A 214 8.89 -19.37 -16.56
CA SER A 214 9.33 -20.25 -15.46
C SER A 214 8.30 -21.34 -15.12
N LEU A 215 7.03 -21.18 -15.50
CA LEU A 215 5.98 -22.16 -15.17
C LEU A 215 6.23 -23.55 -15.77
N GLU A 216 7.08 -23.69 -16.78
CA GLU A 216 7.44 -24.99 -17.34
C GLU A 216 8.41 -25.76 -16.43
N ASP A 217 9.40 -25.07 -15.86
CA ASP A 217 10.51 -25.66 -15.14
C ASP A 217 10.42 -25.48 -13.60
N ASN A 218 9.80 -24.40 -13.11
CA ASN A 218 9.62 -24.11 -11.70
C ASN A 218 8.29 -24.67 -11.17
N SER A 219 8.38 -25.78 -10.43
CA SER A 219 7.19 -26.44 -9.87
C SER A 219 6.45 -25.59 -8.85
N GLN A 220 7.14 -24.73 -8.11
CA GLN A 220 6.56 -23.86 -7.08
C GLN A 220 5.80 -22.69 -7.71
N ALA A 221 6.39 -22.04 -8.71
CA ALA A 221 5.72 -20.99 -9.47
C ALA A 221 4.47 -21.53 -10.17
N ARG A 222 4.57 -22.72 -10.82
CA ARG A 222 3.44 -23.40 -11.45
C ARG A 222 2.32 -23.70 -10.45
N TYR A 223 2.65 -24.26 -9.30
CA TYR A 223 1.66 -24.60 -8.26
C TYR A 223 0.96 -23.34 -7.73
N SER A 224 1.74 -22.31 -7.44
CA SER A 224 1.21 -21.00 -7.03
C SER A 224 0.26 -20.40 -8.07
N TYR A 225 0.66 -20.40 -9.35
CA TYR A 225 -0.18 -19.92 -10.45
C TYR A 225 -1.52 -20.66 -10.51
N GLN A 226 -1.49 -21.99 -10.43
CA GLN A 226 -2.70 -22.80 -10.48
C GLN A 226 -3.66 -22.51 -9.32
N LEU A 227 -3.15 -22.38 -8.09
CA LEU A 227 -3.96 -22.06 -6.92
C LEU A 227 -4.58 -20.66 -7.03
N LEU A 228 -3.76 -19.66 -7.36
CA LEU A 228 -4.24 -18.29 -7.49
C LEU A 228 -5.26 -18.14 -8.63
N SER A 229 -5.04 -18.78 -9.77
CA SER A 229 -6.01 -18.80 -10.86
C SER A 229 -7.37 -19.38 -10.43
N GLN A 230 -7.37 -20.48 -9.69
CA GLN A 230 -8.61 -21.05 -9.15
C GLN A 230 -9.31 -20.13 -8.16
N ILE A 231 -8.55 -19.42 -7.32
CA ILE A 231 -9.09 -18.45 -6.36
C ILE A 231 -9.77 -17.29 -7.09
N LEU A 232 -9.08 -16.69 -8.06
CA LEU A 232 -9.64 -15.60 -8.85
C LEU A 232 -10.89 -16.05 -9.62
N GLU A 233 -10.91 -17.28 -10.15
CA GLU A 233 -12.07 -17.85 -10.83
C GLU A 233 -13.27 -18.02 -9.87
N ARG A 234 -13.04 -18.52 -8.63
CA ARG A 234 -14.09 -18.65 -7.62
C ARG A 234 -14.66 -17.30 -7.21
N LEU A 235 -13.79 -16.31 -6.90
CA LEU A 235 -14.22 -14.96 -6.56
C LEU A 235 -14.96 -14.28 -7.72
N SER A 236 -14.48 -14.47 -8.95
CA SER A 236 -15.16 -13.97 -10.17
C SER A 236 -16.58 -14.49 -10.29
N LYS A 237 -16.79 -15.80 -10.14
CA LYS A 237 -18.12 -16.43 -10.20
C LYS A 237 -19.03 -15.99 -9.06
N GLN A 238 -18.50 -15.95 -7.84
CA GLN A 238 -19.28 -15.63 -6.63
C GLN A 238 -19.78 -14.19 -6.65
N TYR A 239 -18.93 -13.24 -7.04
CA TYR A 239 -19.24 -11.81 -7.01
C TYR A 239 -19.60 -11.20 -8.36
N LYS A 240 -19.66 -12.02 -9.42
CA LYS A 240 -19.98 -11.59 -10.81
C LYS A 240 -19.02 -10.48 -11.28
N ILE A 241 -17.74 -10.60 -10.93
CA ILE A 241 -16.67 -9.68 -11.33
C ILE A 241 -15.76 -10.35 -12.36
N THR A 242 -15.00 -9.56 -13.11
CA THR A 242 -14.02 -10.03 -14.06
C THR A 242 -12.65 -9.45 -13.74
N PHE A 243 -11.67 -10.28 -13.56
CA PHE A 243 -10.28 -9.85 -13.43
C PHE A 243 -9.67 -9.71 -14.83
N THR A 244 -9.74 -8.49 -15.40
CA THR A 244 -9.30 -8.21 -16.78
C THR A 244 -7.79 -8.39 -16.94
N ASN A 245 -7.03 -8.09 -15.90
CA ASN A 245 -5.59 -8.29 -15.82
C ASN A 245 -5.21 -9.54 -15.01
N HIS A 246 -5.93 -10.65 -15.22
CA HIS A 246 -5.84 -11.90 -14.46
C HIS A 246 -4.39 -12.38 -14.26
N ASP A 247 -3.62 -12.48 -15.31
CA ASP A 247 -2.26 -13.02 -15.26
C ASP A 247 -1.30 -12.07 -14.54
N GLU A 248 -1.39 -10.76 -14.82
CA GLU A 248 -0.61 -9.75 -14.11
C GLU A 248 -0.93 -9.74 -12.60
N LEU A 249 -2.21 -9.88 -12.25
CA LEU A 249 -2.64 -9.96 -10.85
C LEU A 249 -2.07 -11.20 -10.16
N ILE A 250 -2.04 -12.36 -10.84
CA ILE A 250 -1.43 -13.58 -10.30
C ILE A 250 0.07 -13.39 -10.07
N TRP A 251 0.78 -12.78 -11.01
CA TRP A 251 2.19 -12.48 -10.84
C TRP A 251 2.44 -11.56 -9.64
N HIS A 252 1.65 -10.51 -9.45
CA HIS A 252 1.72 -9.66 -8.27
C HIS A 252 1.44 -10.40 -6.97
N LEU A 253 0.41 -11.25 -6.93
CA LEU A 253 0.06 -12.05 -5.76
C LEU A 253 1.14 -13.09 -5.44
N HIS A 254 1.71 -13.73 -6.47
CA HIS A 254 2.83 -14.64 -6.32
C HIS A 254 4.03 -13.94 -5.70
N ASN A 255 4.49 -12.84 -6.30
CA ASN A 255 5.62 -12.07 -5.77
C ASN A 255 5.35 -11.58 -4.34
N THR A 256 4.13 -11.15 -4.05
CA THR A 256 3.76 -10.76 -2.68
C THR A 256 3.89 -11.92 -1.71
N ALA A 257 3.48 -13.14 -2.11
CA ALA A 257 3.55 -14.31 -1.25
C ALA A 257 4.98 -14.80 -1.01
N PHE A 258 5.86 -14.68 -2.00
CA PHE A 258 7.23 -15.22 -1.93
C PHE A 258 8.29 -14.18 -1.57
N PHE A 259 7.91 -12.90 -1.41
CA PHE A 259 8.84 -11.86 -0.97
C PHE A 259 9.30 -12.16 0.48
N GLU A 260 10.54 -12.59 0.61
CA GLU A 260 11.14 -12.87 1.92
C GLU A 260 11.22 -11.59 2.77
N ARG A 261 10.90 -11.71 4.06
CA ARG A 261 10.92 -10.60 5.04
C ARG A 261 10.03 -9.42 4.66
N GLN A 262 8.95 -9.69 3.93
CA GLN A 262 7.97 -8.66 3.57
C GLN A 262 7.38 -7.97 4.81
N GLU A 263 7.22 -8.71 5.90
CA GLU A 263 6.78 -8.18 7.19
C GLU A 263 7.67 -7.01 7.66
N ILE A 264 8.99 -7.10 7.50
CA ILE A 264 9.91 -6.03 7.89
C ILE A 264 9.91 -4.90 6.85
N PHE A 265 10.04 -5.24 5.58
CA PHE A 265 10.04 -4.27 4.48
C PHE A 265 8.77 -3.40 4.44
N SER A 266 7.64 -3.98 4.83
CA SER A 266 6.34 -3.32 4.75
C SER A 266 5.83 -2.78 6.08
N THR A 267 6.56 -2.95 7.19
CA THR A 267 6.15 -2.43 8.50
C THR A 267 6.32 -0.91 8.52
N PRO A 268 5.24 -0.14 8.66
CA PRO A 268 5.32 1.31 8.72
C PRO A 268 5.98 1.77 10.02
N ILE A 269 6.64 2.93 9.97
CA ILE A 269 7.21 3.57 11.17
C ILE A 269 6.09 4.27 11.95
N LEU A 270 5.28 5.10 11.28
CA LEU A 270 4.17 5.82 11.89
C LEU A 270 2.86 5.71 11.11
N PHE A 271 2.90 5.58 9.78
CA PHE A 271 1.73 5.71 8.92
C PHE A 271 1.36 4.42 8.20
N GLU A 272 0.29 3.78 8.63
CA GLU A 272 -0.23 2.50 8.12
C GLU A 272 -1.28 2.71 7.01
N GLN A 273 -0.83 3.09 5.81
CA GLN A 273 -1.73 3.32 4.67
C GLN A 273 -2.44 2.03 4.20
N LYS A 274 -1.76 0.89 4.25
CA LYS A 274 -2.31 -0.40 3.79
C LYS A 274 -3.49 -0.84 4.65
N ALA A 275 -3.33 -0.82 5.98
CA ALA A 275 -4.39 -1.17 6.92
C ALA A 275 -5.60 -0.25 6.79
N LEU A 276 -5.39 1.06 6.56
CA LEU A 276 -6.48 1.99 6.31
C LEU A 276 -7.25 1.67 5.02
N THR A 277 -6.54 1.26 3.96
CA THR A 277 -7.16 0.86 2.70
C THR A 277 -7.99 -0.41 2.89
N ILE A 278 -7.42 -1.45 3.50
CA ILE A 278 -8.11 -2.70 3.80
C ILE A 278 -9.38 -2.43 4.64
N LYS A 279 -9.24 -1.64 5.72
CA LYS A 279 -10.38 -1.29 6.58
C LYS A 279 -11.49 -0.55 5.84
N LYS A 280 -11.16 0.33 4.88
CA LYS A 280 -12.18 0.95 4.03
C LYS A 280 -12.93 -0.08 3.19
N PHE A 281 -12.21 -1.02 2.57
CA PHE A 281 -12.84 -2.09 1.80
C PHE A 281 -13.67 -3.04 2.68
N GLU A 282 -13.24 -3.34 3.89
CA GLU A 282 -14.03 -4.14 4.85
C GLU A 282 -15.38 -3.48 5.18
N VAL A 283 -15.38 -2.16 5.33
CA VAL A 283 -16.62 -1.41 5.55
C VAL A 283 -17.53 -1.42 4.32
N TYR A 284 -16.96 -1.24 3.13
CA TYR A 284 -17.77 -1.16 1.91
C TYR A 284 -18.13 -2.53 1.32
N PHE A 285 -17.29 -3.54 1.45
CA PHE A 285 -17.43 -4.85 0.79
C PHE A 285 -17.15 -6.03 1.74
N PRO A 286 -17.82 -6.13 2.90
CA PRO A 286 -17.50 -7.12 3.94
C PRO A 286 -17.53 -8.56 3.44
N ASP A 287 -18.52 -8.93 2.61
CA ASP A 287 -18.67 -10.28 2.09
C ASP A 287 -17.51 -10.67 1.15
N PHE A 288 -17.15 -9.75 0.22
CA PHE A 288 -16.00 -9.96 -0.64
C PHE A 288 -14.70 -10.08 0.16
N MET A 289 -14.50 -9.19 1.13
CA MET A 289 -13.32 -9.18 1.99
C MET A 289 -13.20 -10.49 2.80
N GLY A 290 -14.32 -10.98 3.35
CA GLY A 290 -14.35 -12.25 4.06
C GLY A 290 -13.97 -13.43 3.18
N SER A 291 -14.56 -13.52 1.98
CA SER A 291 -14.26 -14.60 1.03
C SER A 291 -12.83 -14.51 0.50
N ALA A 292 -12.35 -13.35 0.10
CA ALA A 292 -10.99 -13.16 -0.39
C ALA A 292 -9.95 -13.51 0.71
N ARG A 293 -10.20 -13.09 1.95
CA ARG A 293 -9.34 -13.42 3.10
C ARG A 293 -9.28 -14.93 3.36
N GLN A 294 -10.40 -15.61 3.30
CA GLN A 294 -10.46 -17.06 3.46
C GLN A 294 -9.69 -17.81 2.36
N GLU A 295 -9.90 -17.43 1.11
CA GLU A 295 -9.24 -18.03 -0.05
C GLU A 295 -7.72 -17.81 -0.02
N LEU A 296 -7.27 -16.58 0.27
CA LEU A 296 -5.85 -16.26 0.36
C LEU A 296 -5.18 -16.89 1.59
N ALA A 297 -5.90 -17.07 2.70
CA ALA A 297 -5.39 -17.83 3.84
C ALA A 297 -5.16 -19.31 3.49
N GLN A 298 -6.09 -19.95 2.76
CA GLN A 298 -5.93 -21.30 2.28
C GLN A 298 -4.75 -21.43 1.28
N TYR A 299 -4.59 -20.44 0.40
CA TYR A 299 -3.45 -20.38 -0.51
C TYR A 299 -2.12 -20.38 0.25
N ARG A 300 -1.98 -19.52 1.27
CA ARG A 300 -0.76 -19.47 2.09
C ARG A 300 -0.46 -20.81 2.77
N GLN A 301 -1.49 -21.46 3.30
CA GLN A 301 -1.32 -22.82 3.88
C GLN A 301 -0.83 -23.82 2.84
N ALA A 302 -1.38 -23.78 1.63
CA ALA A 302 -1.01 -24.70 0.55
C ALA A 302 0.43 -24.52 0.06
N ILE A 303 0.96 -23.28 0.07
CA ILE A 303 2.36 -23.00 -0.29
C ILE A 303 3.34 -23.14 0.90
N GLY A 304 2.87 -23.60 2.07
CA GLY A 304 3.72 -23.87 3.24
C GLY A 304 4.05 -22.65 4.10
N GLN A 305 3.32 -21.56 3.96
CA GLN A 305 3.53 -20.32 4.72
C GLN A 305 2.48 -20.18 5.83
N HIS A 306 2.80 -20.61 7.05
CA HIS A 306 1.81 -20.65 8.14
C HIS A 306 1.91 -19.50 9.14
N ASP A 307 3.07 -18.88 9.32
CA ASP A 307 3.42 -18.22 10.59
C ASP A 307 3.31 -16.69 10.63
N HIS A 308 2.97 -16.01 9.53
CA HIS A 308 2.94 -14.56 9.48
C HIS A 308 1.57 -14.00 9.07
N PRO A 309 0.68 -13.65 10.02
CA PRO A 309 -0.64 -13.09 9.70
C PRO A 309 -0.55 -11.79 8.88
N GLU A 310 0.51 -11.02 9.06
CA GLU A 310 0.76 -9.76 8.33
C GLU A 310 0.92 -9.96 6.82
N GLN A 311 1.46 -11.11 6.39
CA GLN A 311 1.55 -11.42 4.96
C GLN A 311 0.18 -11.63 4.31
N LEU A 312 -0.83 -12.08 5.06
CA LEU A 312 -2.19 -12.17 4.54
C LEU A 312 -2.75 -10.78 4.23
N GLU A 313 -2.46 -9.79 5.09
CA GLU A 313 -2.86 -8.41 4.84
C GLU A 313 -2.16 -7.82 3.60
N HIS A 314 -0.91 -8.21 3.32
CA HIS A 314 -0.24 -7.80 2.09
C HIS A 314 -0.89 -8.40 0.84
N LEU A 315 -1.25 -9.67 0.87
CA LEU A 315 -2.00 -10.32 -0.22
C LEU A 315 -3.38 -9.68 -0.40
N MET A 316 -4.08 -9.38 0.70
CA MET A 316 -5.34 -8.64 0.66
C MET A 316 -5.14 -7.26 0.03
N TYR A 317 -4.13 -6.51 0.44
CA TYR A 317 -3.82 -5.23 -0.15
C TYR A 317 -3.49 -5.34 -1.65
N THR A 318 -2.72 -6.36 -2.04
CA THR A 318 -2.35 -6.60 -3.44
C THR A 318 -3.57 -6.85 -4.31
N ILE A 319 -4.49 -7.73 -3.92
CA ILE A 319 -5.71 -7.97 -4.72
C ILE A 319 -6.58 -6.72 -4.83
N LEU A 320 -6.69 -5.93 -3.75
CA LEU A 320 -7.50 -4.70 -3.73
C LEU A 320 -6.94 -3.58 -4.61
N THR A 321 -5.63 -3.52 -4.75
CA THR A 321 -4.96 -2.41 -5.45
C THR A 321 -4.52 -2.75 -6.87
N HIS A 322 -4.29 -4.03 -7.17
CA HIS A 322 -3.83 -4.47 -8.48
C HIS A 322 -4.92 -5.09 -9.34
N ALA A 323 -6.06 -5.50 -8.78
CA ALA A 323 -7.19 -5.94 -9.60
C ALA A 323 -7.87 -4.72 -10.25
N GLU A 324 -7.84 -4.68 -11.59
CA GLU A 324 -8.41 -3.57 -12.35
C GLU A 324 -9.91 -3.43 -12.14
N ASN A 325 -10.35 -2.20 -11.87
CA ASN A 325 -11.76 -1.84 -11.71
C ASN A 325 -12.54 -2.65 -10.66
N LEU A 326 -11.86 -3.36 -9.73
CA LEU A 326 -12.50 -4.21 -8.75
C LEU A 326 -13.57 -3.47 -7.93
N SER A 327 -13.24 -2.32 -7.37
CA SER A 327 -14.17 -1.52 -6.57
C SER A 327 -15.41 -1.08 -7.37
N THR A 328 -15.21 -0.68 -8.63
CA THR A 328 -16.30 -0.29 -9.53
C THR A 328 -17.24 -1.47 -9.79
N GLN A 329 -16.68 -2.62 -10.16
CA GLN A 329 -17.47 -3.84 -10.41
C GLN A 329 -18.25 -4.30 -9.18
N LEU A 330 -17.61 -4.28 -8.01
CA LEU A 330 -18.27 -4.62 -6.73
C LEU A 330 -19.41 -3.66 -6.38
N LEU A 331 -19.26 -2.37 -6.70
CA LEU A 331 -20.31 -1.37 -6.51
C LEU A 331 -21.47 -1.55 -7.50
N GLU A 332 -21.18 -1.81 -8.77
CA GLU A 332 -22.17 -1.99 -9.83
C GLU A 332 -23.00 -3.27 -9.66
N ASN A 333 -22.43 -4.31 -9.06
CA ASN A 333 -23.13 -5.57 -8.78
C ASN A 333 -24.03 -5.52 -7.55
N ARG A 334 -24.06 -4.41 -6.80
CA ARG A 334 -25.01 -4.22 -5.70
C ARG A 334 -26.40 -3.94 -6.23
N PRO A 335 -27.44 -4.48 -5.62
CA PRO A 335 -28.81 -4.08 -5.95
C PRO A 335 -28.98 -2.59 -5.68
N PRO A 336 -29.59 -1.84 -6.63
CA PRO A 336 -29.82 -0.42 -6.43
C PRO A 336 -30.80 -0.21 -5.29
N ILE A 337 -30.58 0.86 -4.51
CA ILE A 337 -31.49 1.29 -3.45
C ILE A 337 -32.72 1.93 -4.05
N LYS A 338 -33.89 1.50 -3.66
CA LYS A 338 -35.16 2.00 -4.18
C LYS A 338 -35.60 3.26 -3.43
N VAL A 339 -35.73 4.35 -4.15
CA VAL A 339 -36.10 5.66 -3.58
C VAL A 339 -37.44 6.11 -4.16
N LEU A 340 -38.42 6.34 -3.24
CA LEU A 340 -39.72 6.92 -3.61
C LEU A 340 -39.67 8.44 -3.42
N ILE A 341 -40.02 9.19 -4.44
CA ILE A 341 -40.13 10.64 -4.42
C ILE A 341 -41.62 11.02 -4.31
N ILE A 342 -41.96 11.75 -3.25
CA ILE A 342 -43.32 12.30 -3.02
C ILE A 342 -43.19 13.82 -3.07
N SER A 343 -43.86 14.45 -4.03
CA SER A 343 -43.75 15.88 -4.25
C SER A 343 -45.13 16.53 -4.43
N ASN A 344 -45.30 17.71 -3.91
CA ASN A 344 -46.44 18.57 -4.21
C ASN A 344 -46.22 19.47 -5.42
N PHE A 345 -45.10 19.31 -6.13
CA PHE A 345 -44.85 19.99 -7.39
C PHE A 345 -45.56 19.28 -8.56
N ASP A 346 -45.64 20.00 -9.68
CA ASP A 346 -46.09 19.43 -10.92
C ASP A 346 -45.28 18.16 -11.28
N HIS A 347 -45.94 17.17 -11.87
CA HIS A 347 -45.36 15.89 -12.25
C HIS A 347 -44.14 16.08 -13.20
N ALA A 348 -44.21 17.03 -14.14
CA ALA A 348 -43.14 17.33 -15.07
C ALA A 348 -41.88 17.86 -14.36
N ILE A 349 -42.04 18.67 -13.32
CA ILE A 349 -40.94 19.15 -12.46
C ILE A 349 -40.32 17.98 -11.70
N SER A 350 -41.16 17.09 -11.17
CA SER A 350 -40.68 15.90 -10.43
C SER A 350 -39.91 14.95 -11.36
N LEU A 351 -40.33 14.75 -12.61
CA LEU A 351 -39.56 13.96 -13.59
C LEU A 351 -38.18 14.57 -13.87
N THR A 352 -38.14 15.89 -14.16
CA THR A 352 -36.86 16.57 -14.38
C THR A 352 -35.92 16.43 -13.19
N PHE A 353 -36.48 16.47 -11.98
CA PHE A 353 -35.71 16.29 -10.75
C PHE A 353 -35.17 14.85 -10.61
N VAL A 354 -35.96 13.84 -10.94
CA VAL A 354 -35.52 12.44 -10.99
C VAL A 354 -34.40 12.23 -12.00
N ASP A 355 -34.53 12.80 -13.21
CA ASP A 355 -33.47 12.72 -14.23
C ASP A 355 -32.15 13.28 -13.72
N MET A 356 -32.18 14.43 -13.05
CA MET A 356 -30.98 15.04 -12.48
C MET A 356 -30.40 14.18 -11.33
N LEU A 357 -31.22 13.62 -10.45
CA LEU A 357 -30.77 12.72 -9.38
C LEU A 357 -30.14 11.46 -9.98
N SER A 358 -30.76 10.86 -10.98
CA SER A 358 -30.25 9.66 -11.65
C SER A 358 -28.87 9.90 -12.24
N TYR A 359 -28.64 11.07 -12.84
CA TYR A 359 -27.34 11.47 -13.36
C TYR A 359 -26.25 11.55 -12.28
N TYR A 360 -26.55 12.22 -11.15
CA TYR A 360 -25.56 12.40 -10.06
C TYR A 360 -25.38 11.17 -9.18
N CYS A 361 -26.33 10.23 -9.17
CA CYS A 361 -26.28 9.05 -8.31
C CYS A 361 -25.70 7.79 -8.99
N ASN A 362 -25.36 7.83 -10.29
CA ASN A 362 -24.67 6.77 -11.03
C ASN A 362 -25.24 5.36 -10.79
N ASN A 363 -26.52 5.12 -11.12
CA ASN A 363 -27.21 3.82 -11.03
C ASN A 363 -27.21 3.13 -9.64
N ARG A 364 -26.71 3.80 -8.58
CA ARG A 364 -26.75 3.27 -7.21
C ARG A 364 -28.16 3.29 -6.59
N PHE A 365 -29.04 4.07 -7.20
CA PHE A 365 -30.41 4.26 -6.76
C PHE A 365 -31.36 4.12 -7.94
N THR A 366 -32.55 3.57 -7.67
CA THR A 366 -33.70 3.68 -8.57
C THR A 366 -34.68 4.66 -7.95
N PHE A 367 -35.20 5.55 -8.78
CA PHE A 367 -36.11 6.61 -8.36
C PHE A 367 -37.46 6.43 -9.00
N ASP A 368 -38.50 6.36 -8.17
CA ASP A 368 -39.90 6.36 -8.61
C ASP A 368 -40.62 7.56 -8.02
N ILE A 369 -41.58 8.09 -8.77
CA ILE A 369 -42.43 9.20 -8.31
C ILE A 369 -43.76 8.61 -7.82
N TRP A 370 -44.23 9.05 -6.65
CA TRP A 370 -45.53 8.68 -6.16
C TRP A 370 -46.61 9.33 -6.99
N ASP A 371 -47.42 8.52 -7.68
CA ASP A 371 -48.50 8.98 -8.59
C ASP A 371 -49.87 8.40 -8.17
N GLU A 372 -50.01 7.90 -6.95
CA GLU A 372 -51.25 7.37 -6.45
C GLU A 372 -52.16 8.47 -5.90
N LEU A 373 -53.48 8.38 -6.22
CA LEU A 373 -54.50 9.34 -5.78
C LEU A 373 -54.71 9.35 -4.26
N LYS A 374 -54.34 8.29 -3.59
CA LYS A 374 -54.50 8.17 -2.12
C LYS A 374 -53.12 7.95 -1.49
N THR A 375 -52.81 8.76 -0.50
CA THR A 375 -51.56 8.66 0.24
C THR A 375 -51.85 8.66 1.75
N SER A 376 -51.30 7.69 2.45
CA SER A 376 -51.25 7.70 3.90
C SER A 376 -49.92 7.13 4.40
N PRO A 377 -49.48 7.45 5.64
CA PRO A 377 -48.24 6.89 6.19
C PRO A 377 -48.27 5.36 6.22
N GLU A 378 -49.40 4.72 6.43
CA GLU A 378 -49.54 3.27 6.46
C GLU A 378 -49.28 2.65 5.08
N ILE A 379 -49.83 3.26 4.01
CA ILE A 379 -49.60 2.82 2.63
C ILE A 379 -48.13 2.97 2.30
N LEU A 380 -47.53 4.13 2.59
CA LEU A 380 -46.12 4.41 2.28
C LEU A 380 -45.16 3.46 3.02
N ASN A 381 -45.44 3.14 4.27
CA ASN A 381 -44.64 2.20 5.06
C ASN A 381 -44.72 0.74 4.55
N GLN A 382 -45.77 0.39 3.80
CA GLN A 382 -45.94 -0.94 3.21
C GLN A 382 -45.33 -1.08 1.81
N THR A 383 -44.88 0.01 1.19
CA THR A 383 -44.20 -0.03 -0.12
C THR A 383 -42.89 -0.76 -0.06
N ASP A 384 -42.35 -1.21 -1.24
CA ASP A 384 -41.06 -1.87 -1.35
C ASP A 384 -39.93 -0.86 -1.67
N TYR A 385 -39.95 0.31 -1.06
CA TYR A 385 -38.92 1.31 -1.16
C TYR A 385 -38.09 1.37 0.12
N ASP A 386 -36.77 1.58 -0.06
CA ASP A 386 -35.81 1.68 1.05
C ASP A 386 -35.81 3.09 1.68
N ILE A 387 -35.97 4.11 0.85
CA ILE A 387 -35.96 5.52 1.22
C ILE A 387 -37.16 6.23 0.65
N ILE A 388 -37.74 7.11 1.44
CA ILE A 388 -38.79 8.04 0.99
C ILE A 388 -38.26 9.46 1.09
N VAL A 389 -38.37 10.20 -0.02
CA VAL A 389 -37.94 11.61 -0.14
C VAL A 389 -39.20 12.45 -0.38
N SER A 390 -39.38 13.53 0.39
CA SER A 390 -40.46 14.45 0.19
C SER A 390 -40.02 15.92 0.32
N ASN A 391 -40.67 16.82 -0.38
CA ASN A 391 -40.52 18.26 -0.19
C ASN A 391 -41.42 18.86 0.88
N PHE A 392 -42.24 18.02 1.53
CA PHE A 392 -43.05 18.36 2.71
C PHE A 392 -42.98 17.27 3.76
N TYR A 393 -43.26 17.61 5.00
CA TYR A 393 -43.20 16.67 6.12
C TYR A 393 -44.40 15.72 6.13
N ILE A 394 -44.14 14.42 6.27
CA ILE A 394 -45.14 13.37 6.42
C ILE A 394 -44.87 12.69 7.76
N SER A 395 -45.79 12.84 8.70
CA SER A 395 -45.72 12.19 10.03
C SER A 395 -46.03 10.69 9.94
N GLY A 396 -45.41 9.87 10.79
CA GLY A 396 -45.72 8.44 10.90
C GLY A 396 -44.99 7.56 9.88
N ILE A 397 -44.02 8.07 9.13
CA ILE A 397 -43.11 7.27 8.29
C ILE A 397 -42.09 6.55 9.17
N THR A 398 -42.02 5.22 9.03
CA THR A 398 -41.08 4.35 9.76
C THR A 398 -39.84 3.99 8.94
N LYS A 399 -39.91 4.18 7.63
CA LYS A 399 -38.75 3.98 6.70
C LYS A 399 -37.76 5.14 6.80
N LYS A 400 -36.58 4.99 6.19
CA LYS A 400 -35.66 6.09 6.04
C LYS A 400 -36.35 7.23 5.30
N PHE A 401 -36.45 8.40 5.89
CA PHE A 401 -37.23 9.52 5.38
C PHE A 401 -36.42 10.81 5.31
N ILE A 402 -36.37 11.42 4.12
CA ILE A 402 -35.73 12.70 3.89
C ILE A 402 -36.80 13.73 3.54
N CYS A 403 -36.96 14.76 4.40
CA CYS A 403 -37.82 15.90 4.13
C CYS A 403 -36.94 17.15 3.86
N ARG A 404 -37.13 17.80 2.71
CA ARG A 404 -36.39 19.01 2.30
C ARG A 404 -37.31 19.97 1.57
N ASN A 405 -37.58 21.14 2.12
CA ASN A 405 -38.46 22.15 1.53
C ASN A 405 -37.92 22.73 0.22
N HIS A 406 -36.57 22.81 0.06
CA HIS A 406 -35.91 23.15 -1.17
C HIS A 406 -34.95 22.04 -1.53
N LEU A 407 -35.21 21.38 -2.64
CA LEU A 407 -34.41 20.25 -3.13
C LEU A 407 -33.15 20.78 -3.80
N SER A 408 -32.16 21.19 -3.01
CA SER A 408 -30.79 21.30 -3.52
C SER A 408 -30.32 19.90 -3.88
N ILE A 409 -30.17 19.63 -5.18
CA ILE A 409 -29.81 18.31 -5.72
C ILE A 409 -28.54 17.78 -5.04
N MET A 410 -27.49 18.57 -4.95
CA MET A 410 -26.22 18.15 -4.36
C MET A 410 -26.36 17.79 -2.88
N ASN A 411 -27.15 18.54 -2.11
CA ASN A 411 -27.41 18.22 -0.71
C ASN A 411 -28.22 16.93 -0.55
N LEU A 412 -29.14 16.66 -1.47
CA LEU A 412 -29.92 15.43 -1.46
C LEU A 412 -29.04 14.24 -1.87
N VAL A 413 -28.23 14.36 -2.90
CA VAL A 413 -27.26 13.34 -3.33
C VAL A 413 -26.33 12.96 -2.19
N ASN A 414 -25.77 13.94 -1.48
CA ASN A 414 -24.91 13.70 -0.32
C ASN A 414 -25.65 12.96 0.81
N HIS A 415 -26.90 13.33 1.08
CA HIS A 415 -27.71 12.66 2.11
C HIS A 415 -28.09 11.24 1.70
N LEU A 416 -28.50 11.02 0.43
CA LEU A 416 -28.76 9.69 -0.10
C LEU A 416 -27.52 8.80 -0.02
N ASN A 417 -26.34 9.31 -0.37
CA ASN A 417 -25.10 8.58 -0.24
C ASN A 417 -24.79 8.17 1.21
N THR A 418 -25.05 9.05 2.17
CA THR A 418 -24.90 8.73 3.60
C THR A 418 -25.83 7.59 4.02
N LEU A 419 -27.13 7.70 3.67
CA LEU A 419 -28.12 6.65 3.98
C LEU A 419 -27.84 5.34 3.25
N SER A 420 -27.33 5.39 2.01
CA SER A 420 -26.90 4.19 1.28
C SER A 420 -25.87 3.40 2.05
N ASN A 421 -24.87 4.07 2.59
CA ASN A 421 -23.84 3.41 3.40
C ASN A 421 -24.44 2.78 4.66
N GLU A 422 -25.39 3.47 5.34
CA GLU A 422 -26.09 2.92 6.52
C GLU A 422 -26.94 1.69 6.18
N ILE A 423 -27.66 1.71 5.04
CA ILE A 423 -28.51 0.58 4.62
C ILE A 423 -27.65 -0.63 4.29
N HIS A 424 -26.55 -0.44 3.56
CA HIS A 424 -25.64 -1.54 3.24
C HIS A 424 -24.97 -2.13 4.49
N LEU A 425 -24.60 -1.30 5.48
CA LEU A 425 -24.05 -1.77 6.75
C LEU A 425 -25.08 -2.52 7.59
N SER A 426 -26.37 -2.11 7.58
CA SER A 426 -27.43 -2.78 8.35
C SER A 426 -27.90 -4.10 7.72
N ASN A 427 -27.71 -4.30 6.43
CA ASN A 427 -28.05 -5.54 5.73
C ASN A 427 -26.95 -6.61 5.83
N THR A 428 -25.77 -6.26 6.35
CA THR A 428 -24.61 -7.15 6.55
C THR A 428 -24.44 -7.60 8.01
N LEU A 429 -25.22 -7.10 8.93
CA LEU A 429 -25.32 -7.53 10.35
C LEU A 429 -26.54 -8.43 10.55
#